data_9b43bf1b7204dce1f944e6148290d072
#
_entry.id   9b43bf1b7204dce1f944e6148290d072
#
_cell.length_a   1.000
_cell.length_b   1.000
_cell.length_c   1.000
_cell.angle_alpha   90.00
_cell.angle_beta   90.00
_cell.angle_gamma   90.00
#
_symmetry.space_group_name_H-M   'P 1'
#
loop_
_entity.id
_entity.type
_entity.pdbx_description
1 polymer ?
#
loop_
_entity_poly.entity_id
_entity_poly.type
_entity_poly.pdbx_seq_one_letter_code
_entity_poly.pdbx_strand_id
1 'polypeptide(L)'
;MGHGHHDDHEHPHPPAGGRPGERPVRIGIGGPVGSGKTTLVGALCVLLRDEFSLAVVTNDIFTTEDAEALRRAAVLPTERIIAVETGCCPHTAIRDDIAANLDAAESLEASIGSVDLTLIESGGDNLTAIFSRGLVDAQVFVLDTAGGDDVPRKGGPGVASADLLVINKVDLAPHVGADVDRMLADATARRTGPVLPTSLRTSPRPVVNEVYC
;
A
#
# COMPACT_ATOMS: atom_id res chain seq x y z
N MET A 1 -5.27 45.88 -20.20
CA MET A 1 -5.99 44.70 -20.68
C MET A 1 -4.93 43.65 -20.96
N GLY A 2 -4.74 42.71 -20.08
CA GLY A 2 -3.76 41.62 -20.19
C GLY A 2 -4.45 40.34 -19.71
N HIS A 3 -4.79 39.47 -20.67
CA HIS A 3 -5.42 38.19 -20.40
C HIS A 3 -4.29 37.22 -19.97
N GLY A 4 -4.35 36.74 -18.72
CA GLY A 4 -3.53 35.62 -18.26
C GLY A 4 -4.09 34.32 -18.85
N HIS A 5 -3.27 33.62 -19.63
CA HIS A 5 -3.51 32.25 -19.99
C HIS A 5 -3.15 31.37 -18.79
N HIS A 6 -4.14 30.70 -18.22
CA HIS A 6 -3.92 29.52 -17.41
C HIS A 6 -3.62 28.36 -18.37
N ASP A 7 -2.39 27.91 -18.38
CA ASP A 7 -2.03 26.64 -18.99
C ASP A 7 -2.50 25.53 -18.05
N ASP A 8 -3.68 24.99 -18.33
CA ASP A 8 -4.12 23.71 -17.77
C ASP A 8 -3.22 22.62 -18.38
N HIS A 9 -2.21 22.19 -17.63
CA HIS A 9 -1.49 20.96 -17.94
C HIS A 9 -2.46 19.79 -17.72
N GLU A 10 -3.19 19.46 -18.76
CA GLU A 10 -3.94 18.22 -18.88
C GLU A 10 -2.93 17.06 -18.91
N HIS A 11 -2.72 16.42 -17.75
CA HIS A 11 -1.98 15.16 -17.70
C HIS A 11 -2.82 14.11 -18.44
N PRO A 12 -2.25 13.39 -19.41
CA PRO A 12 -2.97 12.34 -20.11
C PRO A 12 -3.36 11.25 -19.11
N HIS A 13 -4.65 11.18 -18.77
CA HIS A 13 -5.18 10.07 -18.00
C HIS A 13 -5.04 8.79 -18.84
N PRO A 14 -4.46 7.72 -18.31
CA PRO A 14 -4.52 6.43 -19.00
C PRO A 14 -5.99 6.03 -19.15
N PRO A 15 -6.35 5.35 -20.25
CA PRO A 15 -7.73 4.94 -20.49
C PRO A 15 -8.18 4.03 -19.34
N ALA A 16 -9.31 4.36 -18.73
CA ALA A 16 -9.99 3.50 -17.77
C ALA A 16 -10.33 2.17 -18.45
N GLY A 17 -9.69 1.08 -18.01
CA GLY A 17 -9.89 -0.26 -18.51
C GLY A 17 -8.56 -0.90 -18.92
N GLY A 18 -8.11 -1.90 -18.12
CA GLY A 18 -6.94 -2.71 -18.45
C GLY A 18 -7.04 -3.26 -19.88
N ARG A 19 -5.92 -3.39 -20.55
CA ARG A 19 -5.89 -3.96 -21.92
C ARG A 19 -6.40 -5.39 -21.86
N PRO A 20 -7.33 -5.77 -22.74
CA PRO A 20 -7.84 -7.15 -22.78
C PRO A 20 -6.66 -8.14 -22.94
N GLY A 21 -6.47 -9.01 -21.95
CA GLY A 21 -5.42 -10.03 -21.95
C GLY A 21 -4.16 -9.73 -21.12
N GLU A 22 -4.03 -8.54 -20.54
CA GLU A 22 -2.99 -8.25 -19.54
C GLU A 22 -3.54 -8.44 -18.13
N ARG A 23 -2.74 -9.06 -17.23
CA ARG A 23 -3.13 -9.15 -15.82
C ARG A 23 -3.11 -7.76 -15.17
N PRO A 24 -3.91 -7.52 -14.13
CA PRO A 24 -3.88 -6.27 -13.37
C PRO A 24 -2.48 -5.97 -12.81
N VAL A 25 -2.17 -4.71 -12.62
CA VAL A 25 -1.02 -4.30 -11.79
C VAL A 25 -1.32 -4.71 -10.35
N ARG A 26 -0.36 -5.34 -9.69
CA ARG A 26 -0.48 -5.76 -8.29
C ARG A 26 0.49 -4.98 -7.41
N ILE A 27 -0.03 -4.31 -6.38
CA ILE A 27 0.77 -3.53 -5.43
C ILE A 27 0.67 -4.18 -4.05
N GLY A 28 1.84 -4.58 -3.51
CA GLY A 28 1.97 -5.10 -2.16
C GLY A 28 2.10 -3.97 -1.14
N ILE A 29 1.35 -4.06 -0.03
CA ILE A 29 1.38 -3.08 1.05
C ILE A 29 1.81 -3.82 2.31
N GLY A 30 3.07 -3.61 2.72
CA GLY A 30 3.71 -4.24 3.87
C GLY A 30 4.02 -3.25 4.99
N GLY A 31 4.35 -3.79 6.16
CA GLY A 31 4.77 -3.00 7.31
C GLY A 31 4.31 -3.58 8.64
N PRO A 32 4.81 -3.03 9.79
CA PRO A 32 4.46 -3.49 11.12
C PRO A 32 2.98 -3.41 11.45
N VAL A 33 2.57 -4.17 12.47
CA VAL A 33 1.21 -4.04 13.05
C VAL A 33 0.98 -2.60 13.48
N GLY A 34 -0.18 -2.07 13.14
CA GLY A 34 -0.58 -0.71 13.53
C GLY A 34 0.08 0.41 12.73
N SER A 35 0.96 0.15 11.76
CA SER A 35 1.62 1.20 10.95
C SER A 35 0.65 2.01 10.09
N GLY A 36 -0.53 1.46 9.76
CA GLY A 36 -1.55 2.11 8.95
C GLY A 36 -1.69 1.55 7.53
N LYS A 37 -1.28 0.29 7.29
CA LYS A 37 -1.46 -0.41 6.01
C LYS A 37 -2.90 -0.39 5.54
N THR A 38 -3.82 -0.88 6.36
CA THR A 38 -5.26 -0.92 6.06
C THR A 38 -5.84 0.48 5.81
N THR A 39 -5.32 1.50 6.53
CA THR A 39 -5.68 2.90 6.28
C THR A 39 -5.22 3.36 4.90
N LEU A 40 -4.01 2.97 4.48
CA LEU A 40 -3.49 3.27 3.14
C LEU A 40 -4.32 2.57 2.06
N VAL A 41 -4.60 1.27 2.23
CA VAL A 41 -5.46 0.51 1.30
C VAL A 41 -6.82 1.19 1.15
N GLY A 42 -7.46 1.55 2.26
CA GLY A 42 -8.74 2.26 2.24
C GLY A 42 -8.67 3.61 1.52
N ALA A 43 -7.60 4.38 1.75
CA ALA A 43 -7.39 5.67 1.10
C ALA A 43 -7.17 5.51 -0.42
N LEU A 44 -6.36 4.54 -0.84
CA LEU A 44 -6.16 4.21 -2.26
C LEU A 44 -7.49 3.82 -2.91
N CYS A 45 -8.27 2.95 -2.26
CA CYS A 45 -9.59 2.56 -2.78
C CYS A 45 -10.51 3.76 -2.98
N VAL A 46 -10.65 4.63 -1.97
CA VAL A 46 -11.56 5.78 -2.03
C VAL A 46 -11.13 6.79 -3.09
N LEU A 47 -9.83 7.02 -3.25
CA LEU A 47 -9.32 8.05 -4.15
C LEU A 47 -9.19 7.58 -5.60
N LEU A 48 -9.09 6.26 -5.84
CA LEU A 48 -8.84 5.71 -7.18
C LEU A 48 -10.05 4.98 -7.79
N ARG A 49 -11.06 4.60 -6.99
CA ARG A 49 -12.19 3.77 -7.46
C ARG A 49 -13.04 4.37 -8.58
N ASP A 50 -13.03 5.69 -8.72
CA ASP A 50 -13.80 6.37 -9.77
C ASP A 50 -13.04 6.39 -11.12
N GLU A 51 -11.72 6.13 -11.08
CA GLU A 51 -10.83 6.12 -12.25
C GLU A 51 -10.39 4.70 -12.64
N PHE A 52 -10.29 3.77 -11.65
CA PHE A 52 -9.79 2.42 -11.83
C PHE A 52 -10.72 1.37 -11.26
N SER A 53 -10.74 0.22 -11.93
CA SER A 53 -11.36 -1.00 -11.42
C SER A 53 -10.41 -1.67 -10.42
N LEU A 54 -10.76 -1.60 -9.13
CA LEU A 54 -9.90 -2.06 -8.04
C LEU A 54 -10.35 -3.40 -7.47
N ALA A 55 -9.38 -4.17 -6.98
CA ALA A 55 -9.57 -5.36 -6.15
C ALA A 55 -8.64 -5.29 -4.93
N VAL A 56 -9.02 -5.93 -3.82
CA VAL A 56 -8.22 -5.97 -2.59
C VAL A 56 -8.12 -7.38 -2.06
N VAL A 57 -6.91 -7.80 -1.75
CA VAL A 57 -6.60 -9.02 -1.01
C VAL A 57 -5.95 -8.61 0.30
N THR A 58 -6.53 -8.97 1.44
CA THR A 58 -5.88 -8.82 2.75
C THR A 58 -5.36 -10.17 3.21
N ASN A 59 -4.20 -10.17 3.83
CA ASN A 59 -3.55 -11.37 4.33
C ASN A 59 -3.32 -11.25 5.83
N ASP A 60 -3.80 -12.21 6.59
CA ASP A 60 -3.54 -12.29 8.02
C ASP A 60 -3.39 -13.77 8.45
N ILE A 61 -2.83 -13.98 9.65
CA ILE A 61 -2.57 -15.32 10.16
C ILE A 61 -3.87 -16.01 10.59
N PHE A 62 -4.72 -15.30 11.35
CA PHE A 62 -5.88 -15.87 12.06
C PHE A 62 -7.15 -15.02 11.97
N THR A 63 -7.12 -13.85 11.33
CA THR A 63 -8.25 -12.92 11.35
C THR A 63 -8.60 -12.40 9.96
N THR A 64 -9.83 -11.94 9.81
CA THR A 64 -10.32 -11.24 8.62
C THR A 64 -10.58 -9.76 8.93
N GLU A 65 -10.02 -9.26 10.06
CA GLU A 65 -10.34 -7.92 10.58
C GLU A 65 -10.05 -6.80 9.59
N ASP A 66 -8.93 -6.87 8.86
CA ASP A 66 -8.56 -5.85 7.86
C ASP A 66 -9.57 -5.82 6.71
N ALA A 67 -9.96 -6.97 6.16
CA ALA A 67 -11.01 -7.05 5.14
C ALA A 67 -12.35 -6.54 5.67
N GLU A 68 -12.73 -6.92 6.89
CA GLU A 68 -13.95 -6.46 7.52
C GLU A 68 -13.95 -4.96 7.79
N ALA A 69 -12.82 -4.39 8.19
CA ALA A 69 -12.65 -2.94 8.36
C ALA A 69 -12.89 -2.19 7.03
N LEU A 70 -12.30 -2.67 5.93
CA LEU A 70 -12.49 -2.09 4.60
C LEU A 70 -13.95 -2.24 4.11
N ARG A 71 -14.58 -3.40 4.36
CA ARG A 71 -16.00 -3.63 4.04
C ARG A 71 -16.93 -2.72 4.85
N ARG A 72 -16.69 -2.59 6.17
CA ARG A 72 -17.46 -1.67 7.03
C ARG A 72 -17.32 -0.22 6.61
N ALA A 73 -16.14 0.17 6.14
CA ALA A 73 -15.89 1.51 5.61
C ALA A 73 -16.47 1.73 4.19
N ALA A 74 -17.02 0.69 3.55
CA ALA A 74 -17.60 0.71 2.20
C ALA A 74 -16.68 1.36 1.17
N VAL A 75 -15.36 1.08 1.26
CA VAL A 75 -14.37 1.65 0.35
C VAL A 75 -14.51 1.10 -1.08
N LEU A 76 -14.93 -0.17 -1.19
CA LEU A 76 -15.30 -0.88 -2.42
C LEU A 76 -16.52 -1.78 -2.15
N PRO A 77 -17.21 -2.26 -3.21
CA PRO A 77 -18.18 -3.36 -3.10
C PRO A 77 -17.54 -4.58 -2.42
N THR A 78 -18.32 -5.30 -1.60
CA THR A 78 -17.83 -6.41 -0.75
C THR A 78 -17.18 -7.53 -1.57
N GLU A 79 -17.72 -7.81 -2.76
CA GLU A 79 -17.21 -8.82 -3.70
C GLU A 79 -15.82 -8.50 -4.29
N ARG A 80 -15.34 -7.27 -4.09
CA ARG A 80 -14.01 -6.83 -4.53
C ARG A 80 -12.94 -6.90 -3.43
N ILE A 81 -13.31 -7.39 -2.25
CA ILE A 81 -12.43 -7.50 -1.09
C ILE A 81 -12.44 -8.94 -0.60
N ILE A 82 -11.28 -9.62 -0.62
CA ILE A 82 -11.12 -10.98 -0.11
C ILE A 82 -10.09 -11.01 1.02
N ALA A 83 -10.32 -11.86 2.01
CA ALA A 83 -9.34 -12.16 3.06
C ALA A 83 -8.73 -13.54 2.80
N VAL A 84 -7.41 -13.64 2.98
CA VAL A 84 -6.65 -14.90 2.96
C VAL A 84 -6.11 -15.16 4.35
N GLU A 85 -6.57 -16.24 4.97
CA GLU A 85 -6.02 -16.73 6.23
C GLU A 85 -4.91 -17.73 5.93
N THR A 86 -3.68 -17.40 6.30
CA THR A 86 -2.51 -18.22 5.93
C THR A 86 -2.15 -19.29 6.94
N GLY A 87 -2.69 -19.21 8.16
CA GLY A 87 -2.47 -20.20 9.22
C GLY A 87 -0.99 -20.35 9.66
N CYS A 88 -0.09 -19.58 9.06
CA CYS A 88 1.35 -19.62 9.33
C CYS A 88 1.94 -18.21 9.23
N CYS A 89 3.28 -18.14 9.30
CA CYS A 89 4.00 -16.87 9.29
C CYS A 89 3.65 -16.00 8.07
N PRO A 90 3.18 -14.74 8.25
CA PRO A 90 2.72 -13.89 7.14
C PRO A 90 3.78 -13.62 6.08
N HIS A 91 5.06 -13.59 6.45
CA HIS A 91 6.16 -13.40 5.51
C HIS A 91 6.27 -14.55 4.50
N THR A 92 6.07 -15.79 4.97
CA THR A 92 6.14 -16.96 4.10
C THR A 92 5.10 -16.86 3.00
N ALA A 93 3.89 -16.45 3.34
CA ALA A 93 2.75 -16.37 2.41
C ALA A 93 2.88 -15.27 1.34
N ILE A 94 3.69 -14.24 1.59
CA ILE A 94 3.90 -13.16 0.61
C ILE A 94 5.24 -13.24 -0.12
N ARG A 95 6.18 -14.05 0.38
CA ARG A 95 7.55 -14.13 -0.14
C ARG A 95 7.95 -15.51 -0.63
N ASP A 96 7.80 -16.54 0.22
CA ASP A 96 8.39 -17.85 -0.02
C ASP A 96 7.37 -18.86 -0.59
N ASP A 97 6.15 -18.88 -0.06
CA ASP A 97 5.02 -19.70 -0.54
C ASP A 97 3.81 -18.80 -0.84
N ILE A 98 3.84 -18.21 -2.00
CA ILE A 98 2.85 -17.23 -2.42
C ILE A 98 1.56 -17.86 -2.99
N ALA A 99 1.47 -19.19 -3.07
CA ALA A 99 0.42 -19.89 -3.82
C ALA A 99 -0.99 -19.46 -3.38
N ALA A 100 -1.27 -19.45 -2.06
CA ALA A 100 -2.58 -19.08 -1.55
C ALA A 100 -2.98 -17.64 -1.90
N ASN A 101 -2.05 -16.69 -1.80
CA ASN A 101 -2.29 -15.30 -2.15
C ASN A 101 -2.41 -15.08 -3.65
N LEU A 102 -1.62 -15.79 -4.44
CA LEU A 102 -1.67 -15.73 -5.90
C LEU A 102 -3.00 -16.29 -6.40
N ASP A 103 -3.41 -17.47 -5.94
CA ASP A 103 -4.69 -18.10 -6.29
C ASP A 103 -5.88 -17.22 -5.90
N ALA A 104 -5.83 -16.59 -4.72
CA ALA A 104 -6.87 -15.69 -4.26
C ALA A 104 -6.97 -14.43 -5.13
N ALA A 105 -5.83 -13.82 -5.47
CA ALA A 105 -5.79 -12.65 -6.34
C ALA A 105 -6.32 -12.99 -7.75
N GLU A 106 -5.85 -14.08 -8.36
CA GLU A 106 -6.27 -14.50 -9.69
C GLU A 106 -7.75 -14.89 -9.74
N SER A 107 -8.25 -15.58 -8.71
CA SER A 107 -9.67 -15.94 -8.61
C SER A 107 -10.55 -14.71 -8.47
N LEU A 108 -10.13 -13.74 -7.64
CA LEU A 108 -10.85 -12.49 -7.45
C LEU A 108 -10.88 -11.67 -8.75
N GLU A 109 -9.73 -11.48 -9.38
CA GLU A 109 -9.57 -10.76 -10.65
C GLU A 109 -10.44 -11.39 -11.75
N ALA A 110 -10.45 -12.72 -11.86
CA ALA A 110 -11.27 -13.46 -12.81
C ALA A 110 -12.77 -13.30 -12.52
N SER A 111 -13.18 -13.30 -11.26
CA SER A 111 -14.59 -13.14 -10.86
C SER A 111 -15.16 -11.76 -11.18
N ILE A 112 -14.31 -10.72 -11.11
CA ILE A 112 -14.66 -9.33 -11.43
C ILE A 112 -14.64 -9.11 -12.95
N GLY A 113 -13.74 -9.80 -13.65
CA GLY A 113 -13.62 -9.79 -15.12
C GLY A 113 -12.74 -8.68 -15.69
N SER A 114 -12.80 -7.46 -15.16
CA SER A 114 -11.92 -6.35 -15.54
C SER A 114 -11.43 -5.66 -14.28
N VAL A 115 -10.16 -5.83 -13.97
CA VAL A 115 -9.47 -5.19 -12.86
C VAL A 115 -8.24 -4.50 -13.41
N ASP A 116 -8.03 -3.24 -13.04
CA ASP A 116 -6.83 -2.46 -13.41
C ASP A 116 -5.74 -2.62 -12.37
N LEU A 117 -6.12 -2.60 -11.08
CA LEU A 117 -5.20 -2.60 -9.95
C LEU A 117 -5.69 -3.50 -8.82
N THR A 118 -4.84 -4.41 -8.38
CA THR A 118 -5.07 -5.25 -7.19
C THR A 118 -4.12 -4.82 -6.07
N LEU A 119 -4.67 -4.43 -4.93
CA LEU A 119 -3.93 -4.12 -3.71
C LEU A 119 -3.83 -5.38 -2.85
N ILE A 120 -2.61 -5.76 -2.45
CA ILE A 120 -2.36 -6.94 -1.60
C ILE A 120 -1.74 -6.47 -0.30
N GLU A 121 -2.53 -6.48 0.79
CA GLU A 121 -2.06 -6.12 2.12
C GLU A 121 -1.44 -7.33 2.83
N SER A 122 -0.24 -7.18 3.37
CA SER A 122 0.36 -8.22 4.23
C SER A 122 -0.25 -8.19 5.62
N GLY A 123 -0.28 -9.32 6.28
CA GLY A 123 -0.44 -9.40 7.73
C GLY A 123 0.57 -8.51 8.45
N GLY A 124 0.20 -8.03 9.64
CA GLY A 124 1.09 -7.19 10.42
C GLY A 124 2.37 -7.95 10.81
N ASP A 125 3.51 -7.42 10.41
CA ASP A 125 4.80 -8.03 10.62
C ASP A 125 5.84 -7.03 11.10
N ASN A 126 7.04 -7.51 11.37
CA ASN A 126 8.20 -6.68 11.67
C ASN A 126 8.77 -6.04 10.38
N LEU A 127 10.02 -5.59 10.40
CA LEU A 127 10.66 -4.90 9.27
C LEU A 127 11.08 -5.83 8.11
N THR A 128 10.67 -7.11 8.13
CA THR A 128 11.10 -8.13 7.15
C THR A 128 10.08 -8.43 6.06
N ALA A 129 8.88 -7.84 6.12
CA ALA A 129 7.84 -8.05 5.11
C ALA A 129 8.30 -7.57 3.73
N ILE A 130 8.69 -8.50 2.87
CA ILE A 130 9.00 -8.28 1.47
C ILE A 130 8.10 -9.17 0.64
N PHE A 131 7.48 -8.60 -0.36
CA PHE A 131 6.70 -9.36 -1.31
C PHE A 131 7.57 -10.00 -2.39
N SER A 132 7.22 -11.21 -2.78
CA SER A 132 7.75 -11.82 -4.00
C SER A 132 7.35 -11.03 -5.23
N ARG A 133 8.27 -10.83 -6.17
CA ARG A 133 7.95 -10.26 -7.48
C ARG A 133 7.09 -11.18 -8.35
N GLY A 134 6.91 -12.43 -7.97
CA GLY A 134 5.90 -13.32 -8.55
C GLY A 134 4.47 -12.98 -8.12
N LEU A 135 4.30 -12.28 -6.99
CA LEU A 135 3.00 -11.90 -6.46
C LEU A 135 2.64 -10.45 -6.79
N VAL A 136 3.61 -9.52 -6.70
CA VAL A 136 3.39 -8.08 -6.89
C VAL A 136 4.39 -7.44 -7.86
N ASP A 137 3.96 -6.38 -8.53
CA ASP A 137 4.78 -5.59 -9.45
C ASP A 137 5.56 -4.50 -8.69
N ALA A 138 4.92 -3.91 -7.67
CA ALA A 138 5.52 -2.91 -6.81
C ALA A 138 5.14 -3.14 -5.35
N GLN A 139 5.98 -2.62 -4.44
CA GLN A 139 5.77 -2.73 -2.99
C GLN A 139 5.85 -1.36 -2.32
N VAL A 140 4.84 -1.05 -1.53
CA VAL A 140 4.84 0.04 -0.56
C VAL A 140 5.10 -0.53 0.83
N PHE A 141 6.06 0.05 1.55
CA PHE A 141 6.31 -0.31 2.95
C PHE A 141 5.94 0.85 3.87
N VAL A 142 5.09 0.57 4.86
CA VAL A 142 4.54 1.59 5.77
C VAL A 142 5.15 1.44 7.14
N LEU A 143 5.90 2.45 7.57
CA LEU A 143 6.32 2.67 8.96
C LEU A 143 5.45 3.74 9.62
N ASP A 144 5.54 3.88 10.92
CA ASP A 144 4.95 5.01 11.64
C ASP A 144 5.89 5.60 12.69
N THR A 145 5.59 6.83 13.11
CA THR A 145 6.39 7.55 14.09
C THR A 145 6.30 6.97 15.50
N ALA A 146 5.20 6.26 15.82
CA ALA A 146 5.00 5.66 17.15
C ALA A 146 5.88 4.41 17.36
N GLY A 147 6.40 3.80 16.29
CA GLY A 147 7.35 2.70 16.37
C GLY A 147 8.76 3.11 16.83
N GLY A 148 9.02 4.43 16.89
CA GLY A 148 10.31 5.01 17.26
C GLY A 148 11.09 5.58 16.07
N ASP A 149 11.79 6.67 16.31
CA ASP A 149 12.52 7.42 15.27
C ASP A 149 13.81 6.74 14.80
N ASP A 150 14.27 5.73 15.52
CA ASP A 150 15.45 4.93 15.17
C ASP A 150 15.14 3.73 14.24
N VAL A 151 13.86 3.45 13.97
CA VAL A 151 13.44 2.33 13.13
C VAL A 151 14.02 2.41 11.71
N PRO A 152 13.97 3.54 10.99
CA PRO A 152 14.59 3.64 9.66
C PRO A 152 16.11 3.38 9.69
N ARG A 153 16.79 3.86 10.75
CA ARG A 153 18.23 3.66 10.93
C ARG A 153 18.60 2.21 11.21
N LYS A 154 17.81 1.49 12.00
CA LYS A 154 17.96 0.05 12.22
C LYS A 154 17.75 -0.71 10.92
N GLY A 155 16.86 -0.21 10.08
CA GLY A 155 16.60 -0.76 8.76
C GLY A 155 15.89 -2.10 8.82
N GLY A 156 15.99 -2.79 7.71
CA GLY A 156 15.40 -4.11 7.46
C GLY A 156 15.09 -4.21 5.99
N PRO A 157 14.84 -5.42 5.47
CA PRO A 157 14.55 -5.62 4.06
C PRO A 157 13.38 -4.76 3.56
N GLY A 158 12.30 -4.64 4.32
CA GLY A 158 11.15 -3.81 3.94
C GLY A 158 11.51 -2.33 3.76
N VAL A 159 12.35 -1.78 4.66
CA VAL A 159 12.82 -0.39 4.55
C VAL A 159 13.73 -0.19 3.36
N ALA A 160 14.66 -1.14 3.13
CA ALA A 160 15.71 -0.99 2.12
C ALA A 160 15.25 -1.26 0.69
N SER A 161 14.31 -2.21 0.48
CA SER A 161 14.00 -2.77 -0.84
C SER A 161 12.61 -2.46 -1.37
N ALA A 162 11.69 -1.87 -0.58
CA ALA A 162 10.39 -1.45 -1.09
C ALA A 162 10.54 -0.38 -2.17
N ASP A 163 9.64 -0.34 -3.14
CA ASP A 163 9.66 0.68 -4.19
C ASP A 163 9.32 2.06 -3.60
N LEU A 164 8.38 2.12 -2.65
CA LEU A 164 8.03 3.31 -1.88
C LEU A 164 8.07 3.03 -0.38
N LEU A 165 8.70 3.91 0.39
CA LEU A 165 8.64 3.90 1.86
C LEU A 165 7.76 5.05 2.35
N VAL A 166 6.76 4.72 3.17
CA VAL A 166 5.87 5.70 3.81
C VAL A 166 6.20 5.78 5.30
N ILE A 167 6.46 6.98 5.81
CA ILE A 167 6.56 7.26 7.24
C ILE A 167 5.24 7.92 7.66
N ASN A 168 4.35 7.12 8.21
CA ASN A 168 2.99 7.51 8.57
C ASN A 168 2.90 8.10 9.98
N LYS A 169 1.76 8.71 10.28
CA LYS A 169 1.40 9.29 11.59
C LYS A 169 2.36 10.40 12.03
N VAL A 170 2.85 11.20 11.10
CA VAL A 170 3.75 12.32 11.44
C VAL A 170 3.09 13.35 12.37
N ASP A 171 1.76 13.41 12.38
CA ASP A 171 0.96 14.18 13.32
C ASP A 171 1.13 13.73 14.77
N LEU A 172 1.49 12.48 15.03
CA LEU A 172 1.76 11.94 16.35
C LEU A 172 3.20 12.18 16.82
N ALA A 173 4.13 12.53 15.93
CA ALA A 173 5.55 12.66 16.25
C ALA A 173 5.83 13.52 17.50
N PRO A 174 5.21 14.73 17.69
CA PRO A 174 5.41 15.53 18.89
C PRO A 174 4.93 14.84 20.18
N HIS A 175 3.94 13.96 20.08
CA HIS A 175 3.34 13.27 21.23
C HIS A 175 4.13 12.03 21.68
N VAL A 176 4.88 11.44 20.75
CA VAL A 176 5.71 10.24 21.01
C VAL A 176 7.21 10.56 21.07
N GLY A 177 7.58 11.84 20.93
CA GLY A 177 8.97 12.29 20.97
C GLY A 177 9.81 11.83 19.78
N ALA A 178 9.19 11.55 18.64
CA ALA A 178 9.87 11.13 17.43
C ALA A 178 10.33 12.33 16.59
N ASP A 179 11.55 12.24 16.05
CA ASP A 179 12.13 13.22 15.14
C ASP A 179 11.93 12.76 13.67
N VAL A 180 10.95 13.37 12.98
CA VAL A 180 10.61 13.03 11.60
C VAL A 180 11.74 13.35 10.63
N ASP A 181 12.46 14.45 10.81
CA ASP A 181 13.57 14.83 9.94
C ASP A 181 14.72 13.82 10.04
N ARG A 182 14.98 13.33 11.25
CA ARG A 182 15.93 12.24 11.49
C ARG A 182 15.47 10.94 10.82
N MET A 183 14.19 10.58 10.96
CA MET A 183 13.64 9.38 10.30
C MET A 183 13.81 9.45 8.79
N LEU A 184 13.55 10.60 8.19
CA LEU A 184 13.73 10.83 6.74
C LEU A 184 15.21 10.71 6.32
N ALA A 185 16.12 11.37 7.07
CA ALA A 185 17.55 11.29 6.79
C ALA A 185 18.07 9.85 6.89
N ASP A 186 17.72 9.14 7.96
CA ASP A 186 18.11 7.75 8.19
C ASP A 186 17.54 6.80 7.12
N ALA A 187 16.28 7.00 6.71
CA ALA A 187 15.65 6.23 5.65
C ALA A 187 16.35 6.47 4.30
N THR A 188 16.57 7.74 3.93
CA THR A 188 17.21 8.12 2.66
C THR A 188 18.64 7.58 2.58
N ALA A 189 19.36 7.50 3.68
CA ALA A 189 20.71 6.92 3.73
C ALA A 189 20.72 5.39 3.48
N ARG A 190 19.58 4.71 3.60
CA ARG A 190 19.45 3.25 3.49
C ARG A 190 18.87 2.76 2.18
N ARG A 191 18.31 3.64 1.38
CA ARG A 191 17.57 3.30 0.16
C ARG A 191 17.74 4.31 -0.93
N THR A 192 17.46 3.93 -2.17
CA THR A 192 17.48 4.82 -3.34
C THR A 192 16.08 5.26 -3.77
N GLY A 193 15.03 4.53 -3.38
CA GLY A 193 13.66 4.85 -3.72
C GLY A 193 13.08 5.98 -2.85
N PRO A 194 11.90 6.50 -3.21
CA PRO A 194 11.25 7.62 -2.52
C PRO A 194 10.86 7.28 -1.08
N VAL A 195 10.89 8.31 -0.22
CA VAL A 195 10.44 8.27 1.16
C VAL A 195 9.43 9.38 1.38
N LEU A 196 8.22 9.06 1.80
CA LEU A 196 7.14 10.03 2.01
C LEU A 196 6.70 10.09 3.46
N PRO A 197 6.89 11.23 4.15
CA PRO A 197 6.26 11.50 5.43
C PRO A 197 4.81 11.89 5.22
N THR A 198 3.89 11.31 6.00
CA THR A 198 2.46 11.60 5.88
C THR A 198 1.68 11.33 7.16
N SER A 199 0.46 11.85 7.21
CA SER A 199 -0.60 11.37 8.07
C SER A 199 -1.72 10.85 7.18
N LEU A 200 -1.77 9.55 6.97
CA LEU A 200 -2.78 8.92 6.09
C LEU A 200 -4.21 9.22 6.54
N ARG A 201 -4.40 9.52 7.80
CA ARG A 201 -5.70 9.88 8.36
C ARG A 201 -6.18 11.26 7.92
N THR A 202 -5.27 12.22 7.74
CA THR A 202 -5.59 13.62 7.46
C THR A 202 -5.19 14.07 6.06
N SER A 203 -4.15 13.47 5.48
CA SER A 203 -3.60 13.86 4.17
C SER A 203 -3.02 12.66 3.41
N PRO A 204 -3.86 11.74 2.89
CA PRO A 204 -3.39 10.57 2.14
C PRO A 204 -2.93 10.88 0.71
N ARG A 205 -3.39 11.98 0.09
CA ARG A 205 -3.14 12.30 -1.33
C ARG A 205 -1.68 12.23 -1.79
N PRO A 206 -0.67 12.72 -1.03
CA PRO A 206 0.72 12.63 -1.49
C PRO A 206 1.18 11.19 -1.75
N VAL A 207 0.77 10.24 -0.89
CA VAL A 207 1.12 8.82 -1.07
C VAL A 207 0.37 8.22 -2.26
N VAL A 208 -0.90 8.56 -2.41
CA VAL A 208 -1.72 8.07 -3.54
C VAL A 208 -1.13 8.53 -4.87
N ASN A 209 -0.73 9.79 -4.98
CA ASN A 209 -0.10 10.31 -6.19
C ASN A 209 1.21 9.60 -6.52
N GLU A 210 2.05 9.29 -5.51
CA GLU A 210 3.32 8.58 -5.74
C GLU A 210 3.11 7.11 -6.12
N VAL A 211 2.06 6.48 -5.62
CA VAL A 211 1.71 5.09 -5.98
C VAL A 211 1.19 5.00 -7.41
N TYR A 212 0.61 6.09 -7.92
CA TYR A 212 -0.05 6.14 -9.23
C TYR A 212 0.89 6.59 -10.37
N CYS A 213 1.93 7.40 -10.10
CA CYS A 213 2.91 7.85 -11.09
C CYS A 213 3.99 6.80 -11.38
#